data_c4fdb03181a3a01e6aa0feda526ec1fc
#
_entry.id   c4fdb03181a3a01e6aa0feda526ec1fc
#
_cell.length_a   1.000
_cell.length_b   1.000
_cell.length_c   1.000
_cell.angle_alpha   90.00
_cell.angle_beta   90.00
_cell.angle_gamma   90.00
#
_symmetry.space_group_name_H-M   'P 1'
#
loop_
_entity.id
_entity.type
_entity.pdbx_description
1 polymer ?
#
loop_
_entity_poly.entity_id
_entity_poly.type
_entity_poly.pdbx_seq_one_letter_code
_entity_poly.pdbx_strand_id
1 'polypeptide(L)'
;DCFSDLSNWCASRRLQLNASKTELIWFGSRTMIRHIADENRSITFCSTVLQSVDVVRNLGVLFDSELTMKQHINHVVSVCYYHLRRLRQIRRHVTRDALKQLASALVLSRIDYCNSILYDASIRRHR
;
A
#
# COMPACT_ATOMS: atom_id res chain seq x y z
N ASP A 1 -5.53 16.61 23.17
CA ASP A 1 -4.86 15.41 22.66
C ASP A 1 -5.19 15.28 21.16
N CYS A 2 -4.14 15.17 20.32
CA CYS A 2 -4.27 15.18 18.86
C CYS A 2 -5.32 14.18 18.32
N PHE A 3 -5.43 13.01 18.93
CA PHE A 3 -6.43 11.99 18.53
C PHE A 3 -7.85 12.39 18.92
N SER A 4 -8.03 13.05 20.07
CA SER A 4 -9.33 13.57 20.48
C SER A 4 -9.79 14.70 19.56
N ASP A 5 -8.86 15.57 19.16
CA ASP A 5 -9.14 16.68 18.25
C ASP A 5 -9.52 16.15 16.86
N LEU A 6 -8.80 15.14 16.35
CA LEU A 6 -9.12 14.46 15.10
C LEU A 6 -10.49 13.79 15.14
N SER A 7 -10.79 13.08 16.24
CA SER A 7 -12.07 12.41 16.43
C SER A 7 -13.25 13.41 16.44
N ASN A 8 -13.09 14.51 17.17
CA ASN A 8 -14.08 15.59 17.24
C ASN A 8 -14.28 16.27 15.88
N TRP A 9 -13.19 16.51 15.15
CA TRP A 9 -13.27 17.06 13.80
C TRP A 9 -14.02 16.11 12.86
N CYS A 10 -13.70 14.81 12.86
CA CYS A 10 -14.41 13.82 12.07
C CYS A 10 -15.91 13.80 12.41
N ALA A 11 -16.24 13.77 13.70
CA ALA A 11 -17.64 13.79 14.16
C ALA A 11 -18.39 15.05 13.68
N SER A 12 -17.75 16.23 13.73
CA SER A 12 -18.32 17.47 13.22
C SER A 12 -18.65 17.43 11.72
N ARG A 13 -17.94 16.60 10.97
CA ARG A 13 -18.13 16.37 9.53
C ARG A 13 -19.00 15.15 9.21
N ARG A 14 -19.62 14.53 10.21
CA ARG A 14 -20.41 13.30 10.10
C ARG A 14 -19.58 12.12 9.55
N LEU A 15 -18.28 12.12 9.83
CA LEU A 15 -17.36 11.04 9.52
C LEU A 15 -17.14 10.22 10.79
N GLN A 16 -17.10 8.89 10.64
CA GLN A 16 -16.80 7.98 11.73
C GLN A 16 -15.46 7.29 11.46
N LEU A 17 -14.53 7.44 12.40
CA LEU A 17 -13.26 6.71 12.37
C LEU A 17 -13.51 5.24 12.70
N ASN A 18 -12.91 4.35 11.91
CA ASN A 18 -13.04 2.91 12.12
C ASN A 18 -11.75 2.37 12.73
N ALA A 19 -11.75 2.14 14.04
CA ALA A 19 -10.59 1.63 14.78
C ALA A 19 -10.14 0.25 14.26
N SER A 20 -11.07 -0.62 13.80
CA SER A 20 -10.72 -1.95 13.28
C SER A 20 -9.99 -1.93 11.92
N LYS A 21 -10.04 -0.81 11.21
CA LYS A 21 -9.33 -0.58 9.94
C LYS A 21 -8.16 0.40 10.07
N THR A 22 -7.91 0.87 11.29
CA THR A 22 -6.79 1.78 11.57
C THR A 22 -5.56 0.95 11.86
N GLU A 23 -4.48 1.22 11.16
CA GLU A 23 -3.19 0.53 11.30
C GLU A 23 -2.13 1.54 11.70
N LEU A 24 -1.18 1.12 12.52
CA LEU A 24 -0.03 1.90 12.96
C LEU A 24 1.23 1.36 12.30
N ILE A 25 2.00 2.22 11.66
CA ILE A 25 3.31 1.85 11.11
C ILE A 25 4.35 2.89 11.46
N TRP A 26 5.55 2.43 11.81
CA TRP A 26 6.72 3.28 11.98
C TRP A 26 7.58 3.27 10.73
N PHE A 27 7.91 4.45 10.23
CA PHE A 27 8.80 4.61 9.08
C PHE A 27 10.20 5.03 9.54
N GLY A 28 11.21 4.34 9.04
CA GLY A 28 12.61 4.67 9.35
C GLY A 28 13.59 3.67 8.79
N SER A 29 14.87 3.87 9.08
CA SER A 29 15.88 2.86 8.80
C SER A 29 15.69 1.66 9.73
N ARG A 30 16.13 0.48 9.30
CA ARG A 30 16.07 -0.75 10.11
C ARG A 30 16.67 -0.57 11.51
N THR A 31 17.75 0.20 11.61
CA THR A 31 18.41 0.49 12.88
C THR A 31 17.51 1.34 13.78
N MET A 32 16.90 2.41 13.25
CA MET A 32 16.00 3.26 14.02
C MET A 32 14.76 2.50 14.51
N ILE A 33 14.15 1.68 13.64
CA ILE A 33 12.96 0.90 13.99
C ILE A 33 13.26 -0.12 15.11
N ARG A 34 14.46 -0.73 15.10
CA ARG A 34 14.89 -1.65 16.17
C ARG A 34 15.07 -0.97 17.52
N HIS A 35 15.41 0.32 17.55
CA HIS A 35 15.60 1.09 18.76
C HIS A 35 14.30 1.68 19.33
N ILE A 36 13.15 1.49 18.64
CA ILE A 36 11.86 1.89 19.19
C ILE A 36 11.56 0.98 20.38
N ALA A 37 11.43 1.58 21.57
CA ALA A 37 11.06 0.86 22.78
C ALA A 37 9.69 0.17 22.59
N ASP A 38 9.51 -1.00 23.18
CA ASP A 38 8.26 -1.77 23.05
C ASP A 38 7.03 -0.99 23.52
N GLU A 39 7.20 -0.10 24.48
CA GLU A 39 6.16 0.82 24.97
C GLU A 39 5.61 1.74 23.86
N ASN A 40 6.46 2.14 22.91
CA ASN A 40 6.11 3.02 21.79
C ASN A 40 5.60 2.27 20.56
N ARG A 41 5.56 0.93 20.60
CA ARG A 41 5.06 0.11 19.48
C ARG A 41 3.55 -0.04 19.46
N SER A 42 2.87 0.48 20.46
CA SER A 42 1.41 0.47 20.54
C SER A 42 0.87 1.85 20.89
N ILE A 43 -0.29 2.16 20.36
CA ILE A 43 -1.02 3.41 20.65
C ILE A 43 -2.46 3.05 20.92
N THR A 44 -3.04 3.68 21.96
CA THR A 44 -4.48 3.54 22.24
C THR A 44 -5.25 4.56 21.40
N PHE A 45 -6.12 4.04 20.54
CA PHE A 45 -6.99 4.83 19.68
C PHE A 45 -8.44 4.39 19.81
N CYS A 46 -9.37 5.30 20.14
CA CYS A 46 -10.80 5.00 20.35
C CYS A 46 -11.02 3.77 21.24
N SER A 47 -10.35 3.69 22.38
CA SER A 47 -10.39 2.56 23.34
C SER A 47 -9.86 1.22 22.80
N THR A 48 -9.23 1.22 21.63
CA THR A 48 -8.59 0.04 21.02
C THR A 48 -7.08 0.24 21.02
N VAL A 49 -6.33 -0.79 21.44
CA VAL A 49 -4.87 -0.76 21.38
C VAL A 49 -4.44 -1.20 19.98
N LEU A 50 -3.81 -0.27 19.25
CA LEU A 50 -3.23 -0.51 17.93
C LEU A 50 -1.76 -0.92 18.10
N GLN A 51 -1.41 -2.10 17.64
CA GLN A 51 -0.02 -2.54 17.55
C GLN A 51 0.59 -2.08 16.22
N SER A 52 1.88 -1.71 16.26
CA SER A 52 2.57 -1.37 15.01
C SER A 52 2.76 -2.60 14.14
N VAL A 53 2.58 -2.42 12.83
CA VAL A 53 2.79 -3.43 11.81
C VAL A 53 3.95 -3.04 10.89
N ASP A 54 4.59 -4.03 10.26
CA ASP A 54 5.73 -3.77 9.36
C ASP A 54 5.30 -3.36 7.95
N VAL A 55 4.06 -3.63 7.59
CA VAL A 55 3.51 -3.34 6.26
C VAL A 55 2.06 -2.91 6.38
N VAL A 56 1.73 -1.81 5.72
CA VAL A 56 0.35 -1.30 5.62
C VAL A 56 -0.07 -1.18 4.17
N ARG A 57 -1.38 -1.35 3.94
CA ARG A 57 -1.97 -1.12 2.62
C ARG A 57 -2.76 0.18 2.63
N ASN A 58 -2.28 1.18 1.90
CA ASN A 58 -2.97 2.44 1.74
C ASN A 58 -3.26 2.73 0.27
N LEU A 59 -4.54 2.99 -0.08
CA LEU A 59 -5.01 3.25 -1.45
C LEU A 59 -4.51 2.21 -2.48
N GLY A 60 -4.39 0.95 -2.05
CA GLY A 60 -3.93 -0.14 -2.91
C GLY A 60 -2.41 -0.32 -3.00
N VAL A 61 -1.62 0.60 -2.43
CA VAL A 61 -0.17 0.51 -2.34
C VAL A 61 0.24 -0.14 -1.03
N LEU A 62 1.19 -1.08 -1.08
CA LEU A 62 1.80 -1.68 0.11
C LEU A 62 3.05 -0.87 0.48
N PHE A 63 3.03 -0.30 1.68
CA PHE A 63 4.15 0.41 2.27
C PHE A 63 4.80 -0.47 3.32
N ASP A 64 6.09 -0.71 3.19
CA ASP A 64 6.89 -1.30 4.25
C ASP A 64 7.56 -0.22 5.11
N SER A 65 7.92 -0.57 6.33
CA SER A 65 8.51 0.33 7.31
C SER A 65 9.81 1.03 6.84
N GLU A 66 10.54 0.41 5.93
CA GLU A 66 11.76 0.99 5.33
C GLU A 66 11.48 1.75 4.00
N LEU A 67 10.23 1.81 3.54
CA LEU A 67 9.80 2.38 2.25
C LEU A 67 10.57 1.79 1.04
N THR A 68 10.91 0.51 1.10
CA THR A 68 11.64 -0.16 0.00
C THR A 68 10.75 -0.47 -1.19
N MET A 69 9.44 -0.48 -1.00
CA MET A 69 8.40 -0.82 -1.98
C MET A 69 8.52 -2.24 -2.57
N LYS A 70 9.40 -3.08 -2.04
CA LYS A 70 9.64 -4.44 -2.56
C LYS A 70 8.38 -5.29 -2.55
N GLN A 71 7.61 -5.23 -1.46
CA GLN A 71 6.38 -6.01 -1.33
C GLN A 71 5.32 -5.55 -2.34
N HIS A 72 5.20 -4.24 -2.55
CA HIS A 72 4.30 -3.68 -3.55
C HIS A 72 4.69 -4.12 -4.97
N ILE A 73 5.96 -3.97 -5.34
CA ILE A 73 6.49 -4.38 -6.64
C ILE A 73 6.22 -5.88 -6.89
N ASN A 74 6.56 -6.74 -5.93
CA ASN A 74 6.35 -8.19 -6.04
C ASN A 74 4.86 -8.53 -6.21
N HIS A 75 3.98 -7.84 -5.48
CA HIS A 75 2.54 -8.01 -5.61
C HIS A 75 2.06 -7.61 -7.02
N VAL A 76 2.42 -6.42 -7.51
CA VAL A 76 2.05 -5.94 -8.85
C VAL A 76 2.54 -6.89 -9.93
N VAL A 77 3.82 -7.30 -9.86
CA VAL A 77 4.42 -8.26 -10.80
C VAL A 77 3.65 -9.58 -10.82
N SER A 78 3.35 -10.14 -9.64
CA SER A 78 2.58 -11.39 -9.53
C SER A 78 1.21 -11.29 -10.18
N VAL A 79 0.48 -10.20 -9.92
CA VAL A 79 -0.85 -9.93 -10.51
C VAL A 79 -0.76 -9.74 -12.02
N CYS A 80 0.24 -9.00 -12.51
CA CYS A 80 0.47 -8.82 -13.95
C CYS A 80 0.73 -10.15 -14.65
N TYR A 81 1.59 -11.02 -14.10
CA TYR A 81 1.83 -12.35 -14.66
C TYR A 81 0.59 -13.25 -14.63
N TYR A 82 -0.24 -13.14 -13.60
CA TYR A 82 -1.53 -13.84 -13.56
C TYR A 82 -2.42 -13.41 -14.74
N HIS A 83 -2.59 -12.10 -14.96
CA HIS A 83 -3.41 -11.59 -16.07
C HIS A 83 -2.82 -11.95 -17.44
N LEU A 84 -1.50 -11.84 -17.62
CA LEU A 84 -0.83 -12.23 -18.86
C LEU A 84 -1.06 -13.70 -19.22
N ARG A 85 -0.98 -14.61 -18.23
CA ARG A 85 -1.31 -16.02 -18.43
C ARG A 85 -2.75 -16.22 -18.89
N ARG A 86 -3.70 -15.51 -18.27
CA ARG A 86 -5.12 -15.56 -18.65
C ARG A 86 -5.35 -15.03 -20.06
N LEU A 87 -4.75 -13.88 -20.40
CA LEU A 87 -4.83 -13.29 -21.74
C LEU A 87 -4.23 -14.24 -22.81
N ARG A 88 -3.13 -14.93 -22.48
CA ARG A 88 -2.53 -15.93 -23.39
C ARG A 88 -3.48 -17.08 -23.68
N GLN A 89 -4.28 -17.52 -22.73
CA GLN A 89 -5.26 -18.61 -22.93
C GLN A 89 -6.38 -18.20 -23.89
N ILE A 90 -6.88 -16.96 -23.77
CA ILE A 90 -8.03 -16.48 -24.57
C ILE A 90 -7.63 -15.83 -25.90
N ARG A 91 -6.32 -15.63 -26.17
CA ARG A 91 -5.85 -14.88 -27.36
C ARG A 91 -6.35 -15.38 -28.70
N ARG A 92 -6.75 -16.66 -28.79
CA ARG A 92 -7.27 -17.28 -30.01
C ARG A 92 -8.76 -17.07 -30.18
N HIS A 93 -9.47 -16.63 -29.16
CA HIS A 93 -10.91 -16.49 -29.10
C HIS A 93 -11.38 -15.02 -29.14
N VAL A 94 -10.43 -14.07 -29.08
CA VAL A 94 -10.72 -12.64 -29.08
C VAL A 94 -9.98 -11.92 -30.20
N THR A 95 -10.52 -10.80 -30.66
CA THR A 95 -9.87 -9.97 -31.67
C THR A 95 -8.58 -9.36 -31.14
N ARG A 96 -7.67 -9.00 -32.03
CA ARG A 96 -6.39 -8.37 -31.66
C ARG A 96 -6.58 -7.06 -30.88
N ASP A 97 -7.59 -6.27 -31.26
CA ASP A 97 -7.88 -4.98 -30.63
C ASP A 97 -8.50 -5.17 -29.23
N ALA A 98 -9.39 -6.12 -29.06
CA ALA A 98 -9.90 -6.50 -27.75
C ALA A 98 -8.77 -6.99 -26.83
N LEU A 99 -7.82 -7.78 -27.35
CA LEU A 99 -6.68 -8.26 -26.59
C LEU A 99 -5.78 -7.10 -26.12
N LYS A 100 -5.54 -6.09 -26.99
CA LYS A 100 -4.78 -4.88 -26.63
C LYS A 100 -5.47 -4.08 -25.52
N GLN A 101 -6.80 -3.88 -25.64
CA GLN A 101 -7.58 -3.17 -24.61
C GLN A 101 -7.53 -3.90 -23.27
N LEU A 102 -7.69 -5.23 -23.27
CA LEU A 102 -7.58 -6.03 -22.06
C LEU A 102 -6.18 -5.99 -21.46
N ALA A 103 -5.12 -6.04 -22.27
CA ALA A 103 -3.75 -5.90 -21.77
C ALA A 103 -3.50 -4.52 -21.18
N SER A 104 -3.98 -3.46 -21.80
CA SER A 104 -3.89 -2.10 -21.27
C SER A 104 -4.63 -1.97 -19.94
N ALA A 105 -5.87 -2.45 -19.87
CA ALA A 105 -6.70 -2.33 -18.66
C ALA A 105 -6.23 -3.20 -17.48
N LEU A 106 -5.72 -4.40 -17.74
CA LEU A 106 -5.39 -5.38 -16.70
C LEU A 106 -3.91 -5.41 -16.31
N VAL A 107 -3.02 -4.94 -17.17
CA VAL A 107 -1.57 -4.99 -16.95
C VAL A 107 -0.98 -3.59 -16.90
N LEU A 108 -1.10 -2.79 -17.97
CA LEU A 108 -0.45 -1.48 -18.05
C LEU A 108 -1.00 -0.52 -16.99
N SER A 109 -2.31 -0.46 -16.77
CA SER A 109 -2.91 0.39 -15.73
C SER A 109 -2.40 0.08 -14.32
N ARG A 110 -2.02 -1.18 -14.03
CA ARG A 110 -1.46 -1.58 -12.73
C ARG A 110 0.01 -1.18 -12.58
N ILE A 111 0.76 -1.23 -13.67
CA ILE A 111 2.16 -0.81 -13.68
C ILE A 111 2.25 0.71 -13.55
N ASP A 112 1.36 1.44 -14.24
CA ASP A 112 1.34 2.90 -14.18
C ASP A 112 0.80 3.44 -12.85
N TYR A 113 -0.02 2.64 -12.15
CA TYR A 113 -0.57 3.04 -10.87
C TYR A 113 0.55 3.23 -9.84
N CYS A 114 0.62 4.44 -9.27
CA CYS A 114 1.63 4.84 -8.29
C CYS A 114 3.09 4.83 -8.81
N ASN A 115 3.30 4.89 -10.13
CA ASN A 115 4.62 4.89 -10.73
C ASN A 115 5.51 6.04 -10.21
N SER A 116 4.92 7.20 -9.91
CA SER A 116 5.62 8.35 -9.31
C SER A 116 6.26 8.02 -7.95
N ILE A 117 5.62 7.21 -7.13
CA ILE A 117 6.16 6.78 -5.82
C ILE A 117 7.35 5.84 -6.01
N LEU A 118 7.28 4.94 -7.02
CA LEU A 118 8.36 4.01 -7.33
C LEU A 118 9.60 4.72 -7.87
N TYR A 119 9.42 5.80 -8.62
CA TYR A 119 10.52 6.61 -9.15
C TYR A 119 11.37 7.21 -8.02
N ASP A 120 10.75 7.79 -7.01
CA ASP A 120 11.44 8.41 -5.86
C ASP A 120 12.15 7.35 -4.99
N ALA A 121 11.56 6.17 -4.82
CA ALA A 121 12.16 5.05 -4.09
C ALA A 121 13.43 4.50 -4.78
N SER A 122 13.55 4.61 -6.10
CA SER A 122 14.73 4.16 -6.85
C SER A 122 15.92 5.12 -6.68
N ILE A 123 15.67 6.44 -6.63
CA ILE A 123 16.71 7.46 -6.49
C ILE A 123 17.41 7.37 -5.11
N ARG A 124 16.65 7.05 -4.06
CA ARG A 124 17.20 6.94 -2.70
C ARG A 124 18.16 5.77 -2.49
N ARG A 125 18.16 4.76 -3.39
CA ARG A 125 19.07 3.62 -3.33
C ARG A 125 20.48 3.91 -3.85
N HIS A 126 20.67 4.99 -4.58
CA HIS A 126 21.95 5.33 -5.19
C HIS A 126 22.69 6.45 -4.46
N ARG A 127 22.26 6.82 -3.28
CA ARG A 127 22.97 7.67 -2.31
C ARG A 127 23.26 6.88 -1.05
#